data_b2eb9ba087b0ca19e846c17640338fd2
#
_entry.id   b2eb9ba087b0ca19e846c17640338fd2
#
_cell.length_a   1.000
_cell.length_b   1.000
_cell.length_c   1.000
_cell.angle_alpha   90.00
_cell.angle_beta   90.00
_cell.angle_gamma   90.00
#
_symmetry.space_group_name_H-M   'P 1'
#
loop_
_entity.id
_entity.type
_entity.pdbx_description
1 polymer ?
#
loop_
_entity_poly.entity_id
_entity_poly.type
_entity_poly.pdbx_seq_one_letter_code
_entity_poly.pdbx_strand_id
1 'polypeptide(L)'
;DKEGHVDLEQLKNELSEDTALVSIMAANNEIGTIQPLKQISELAHSVGAKFHTDAVQGFLKIPFSARTLGADFITLSGHKIGAPKGIGALYIGPRVRNPRPLLPGGGQEMGLRSGTEATAQIAGFAKAVELRCDHLEDKLRHMAEVKAYAVEKLSAIPDLQIIGDGKAPHVLSVS
;
A
#
# COMPACT_ATOMS: atom_id res chain seq x y z
N ASP A 1 4.36 -17.46 -2.71
CA ASP A 1 5.63 -18.17 -2.82
C ASP A 1 6.46 -18.03 -1.54
N LYS A 2 7.69 -18.56 -1.52
CA LYS A 2 8.56 -18.53 -0.34
C LYS A 2 9.05 -17.11 0.04
N GLU A 3 9.02 -16.18 -0.90
CA GLU A 3 9.40 -14.80 -0.69
C GLU A 3 8.20 -13.92 -0.31
N GLY A 4 7.02 -14.52 -0.22
CA GLY A 4 5.78 -13.83 0.16
C GLY A 4 5.07 -13.11 -1.00
N HIS A 5 5.43 -13.40 -2.26
CA HIS A 5 4.68 -12.90 -3.40
C HIS A 5 3.41 -13.71 -3.65
N VAL A 6 2.38 -13.03 -4.13
CA VAL A 6 1.20 -13.70 -4.68
C VAL A 6 1.61 -14.48 -5.92
N ASP A 7 1.21 -15.76 -5.98
CA ASP A 7 1.32 -16.58 -7.17
C ASP A 7 0.26 -16.13 -8.18
N LEU A 8 0.71 -15.53 -9.28
CA LEU A 8 -0.19 -14.97 -10.29
C LEU A 8 -0.96 -16.03 -11.08
N GLU A 9 -0.37 -17.21 -11.28
CA GLU A 9 -1.07 -18.31 -11.95
C GLU A 9 -2.14 -18.92 -11.04
N GLN A 10 -1.82 -19.10 -9.76
CA GLN A 10 -2.83 -19.52 -8.78
C GLN A 10 -3.95 -18.48 -8.67
N LEU A 11 -3.61 -17.19 -8.55
CA LEU A 11 -4.60 -16.11 -8.52
C LEU A 11 -5.51 -16.17 -9.75
N LYS A 12 -4.93 -16.32 -10.95
CA LYS A 12 -5.68 -16.40 -12.18
C LYS A 12 -6.67 -17.58 -12.20
N ASN A 13 -6.26 -18.72 -11.65
CA ASN A 13 -7.12 -19.93 -11.60
C ASN A 13 -8.25 -19.82 -10.57
N GLU A 14 -8.06 -19.03 -9.51
CA GLU A 14 -9.09 -18.77 -8.48
C GLU A 14 -10.08 -17.67 -8.87
N LEU A 15 -9.74 -16.82 -9.86
CA LEU A 15 -10.61 -15.74 -10.31
C LEU A 15 -11.75 -16.28 -11.20
N SER A 16 -12.95 -15.75 -10.98
CA SER A 16 -14.13 -16.05 -11.78
C SER A 16 -15.01 -14.81 -11.99
N GLU A 17 -16.04 -14.89 -12.81
CA GLU A 17 -17.02 -13.81 -12.99
C GLU A 17 -17.79 -13.48 -11.70
N ASP A 18 -17.81 -14.38 -10.72
CA ASP A 18 -18.40 -14.16 -9.41
C ASP A 18 -17.46 -13.43 -8.44
N THR A 19 -16.20 -13.21 -8.83
CA THR A 19 -15.25 -12.47 -8.01
C THR A 19 -15.60 -10.99 -8.00
N ALA A 20 -16.03 -10.46 -6.84
CA ALA A 20 -16.40 -9.06 -6.71
C ALA A 20 -15.18 -8.14 -6.48
N LEU A 21 -14.22 -8.60 -5.69
CA LEU A 21 -13.07 -7.80 -5.23
C LEU A 21 -11.84 -8.67 -5.03
N VAL A 22 -10.71 -8.19 -5.53
CA VAL A 22 -9.37 -8.67 -5.18
C VAL A 22 -8.72 -7.63 -4.27
N SER A 23 -8.27 -8.03 -3.09
CA SER A 23 -7.67 -7.14 -2.10
C SER A 23 -6.31 -7.67 -1.66
N ILE A 24 -5.23 -6.98 -2.02
CA ILE A 24 -3.85 -7.40 -1.77
C ILE A 24 -3.03 -6.17 -1.36
N MET A 25 -2.24 -6.30 -0.29
CA MET A 25 -1.38 -5.22 0.19
C MET A 25 -0.26 -4.88 -0.81
N ALA A 26 0.16 -3.61 -0.84
CA ALA A 26 1.22 -3.17 -1.75
C ALA A 26 2.61 -3.68 -1.33
N ALA A 27 2.88 -3.64 -0.04
CA ALA A 27 4.11 -4.15 0.56
C ALA A 27 3.79 -4.78 1.91
N ASN A 28 4.40 -5.92 2.19
CA ASN A 28 4.23 -6.58 3.47
C ASN A 28 4.97 -5.80 4.58
N ASN A 29 4.32 -5.62 5.72
CA ASN A 29 4.83 -4.83 6.84
C ASN A 29 5.90 -5.54 7.67
N GLU A 30 6.05 -6.85 7.52
CA GLU A 30 6.99 -7.67 8.31
C GLU A 30 8.21 -8.08 7.48
N ILE A 31 7.99 -8.63 6.29
CA ILE A 31 9.06 -9.15 5.45
C ILE A 31 9.48 -8.22 4.30
N GLY A 32 8.71 -7.15 4.06
CA GLY A 32 9.05 -6.13 3.07
C GLY A 32 8.86 -6.55 1.61
N THR A 33 8.19 -7.66 1.34
CA THR A 33 7.88 -8.11 -0.03
C THR A 33 6.94 -7.13 -0.72
N ILE A 34 7.29 -6.67 -1.92
CA ILE A 34 6.48 -5.78 -2.75
C ILE A 34 5.71 -6.60 -3.76
N GLN A 35 4.38 -6.48 -3.78
CA GLN A 35 3.52 -7.25 -4.67
C GLN A 35 3.50 -6.71 -6.11
N PRO A 36 3.31 -7.55 -7.13
CA PRO A 36 3.20 -7.16 -8.54
C PRO A 36 1.81 -6.57 -8.83
N LEU A 37 1.48 -5.43 -8.21
CA LEU A 37 0.14 -4.87 -8.13
C LEU A 37 -0.50 -4.60 -9.49
N LYS A 38 0.29 -4.21 -10.50
CA LYS A 38 -0.24 -3.94 -11.85
C LYS A 38 -0.77 -5.21 -12.49
N GLN A 39 -0.02 -6.30 -12.42
CA GLN A 39 -0.44 -7.60 -12.95
C GLN A 39 -1.66 -8.15 -12.20
N ILE A 40 -1.69 -8.00 -10.87
CA ILE A 40 -2.83 -8.38 -10.04
C ILE A 40 -4.08 -7.56 -10.42
N SER A 41 -3.93 -6.25 -10.63
CA SER A 41 -5.02 -5.38 -11.08
C SER A 41 -5.57 -5.81 -12.46
N GLU A 42 -4.68 -6.12 -13.40
CA GLU A 42 -5.05 -6.58 -14.73
C GLU A 42 -5.81 -7.92 -14.67
N LEU A 43 -5.36 -8.85 -13.84
CA LEU A 43 -6.05 -10.13 -13.61
C LEU A 43 -7.45 -9.93 -12.99
N ALA A 44 -7.56 -9.10 -11.94
CA ALA A 44 -8.85 -8.80 -11.33
C ALA A 44 -9.84 -8.21 -12.35
N HIS A 45 -9.37 -7.24 -13.13
CA HIS A 45 -10.22 -6.59 -14.14
C HIS A 45 -10.60 -7.51 -15.31
N SER A 46 -9.79 -8.53 -15.62
CA SER A 46 -10.10 -9.47 -16.71
C SER A 46 -11.37 -10.28 -16.47
N VAL A 47 -11.77 -10.44 -15.20
CA VAL A 47 -13.02 -11.10 -14.79
C VAL A 47 -14.10 -10.12 -14.30
N GLY A 48 -13.87 -8.80 -14.42
CA GLY A 48 -14.81 -7.77 -13.97
C GLY A 48 -14.73 -7.43 -12.47
N ALA A 49 -13.84 -8.08 -11.71
CA ALA A 49 -13.62 -7.80 -10.31
C ALA A 49 -13.02 -6.41 -10.08
N LYS A 50 -13.27 -5.81 -8.92
CA LYS A 50 -12.58 -4.61 -8.45
C LYS A 50 -11.24 -4.97 -7.85
N PHE A 51 -10.28 -4.04 -7.93
CA PHE A 51 -8.98 -4.20 -7.30
C PHE A 51 -8.78 -3.16 -6.19
N HIS A 52 -8.51 -3.64 -4.99
CA HIS A 52 -8.11 -2.86 -3.83
C HIS A 52 -6.67 -3.20 -3.43
N THR A 53 -5.91 -2.19 -3.06
CA THR A 53 -4.62 -2.41 -2.40
C THR A 53 -4.53 -1.63 -1.09
N ASP A 54 -4.10 -2.31 -0.04
CA ASP A 54 -3.61 -1.65 1.17
C ASP A 54 -2.19 -1.14 0.88
N ALA A 55 -2.06 0.18 0.71
CA ALA A 55 -0.79 0.84 0.45
C ALA A 55 -0.21 1.53 1.69
N VAL A 56 -0.64 1.15 2.90
CA VAL A 56 -0.14 1.72 4.16
C VAL A 56 1.38 1.60 4.29
N GLN A 57 1.95 0.51 3.84
CA GLN A 57 3.41 0.35 3.77
C GLN A 57 4.02 0.79 2.43
N GLY A 58 3.20 1.04 1.41
CA GLY A 58 3.67 1.48 0.10
C GLY A 58 3.75 3.00 -0.05
N PHE A 59 2.78 3.72 0.52
CA PHE A 59 2.62 5.16 0.29
C PHE A 59 3.85 5.96 0.71
N LEU A 60 4.44 6.68 -0.26
CA LEU A 60 5.67 7.47 -0.11
C LEU A 60 6.89 6.69 0.42
N LYS A 61 6.92 5.36 0.19
CA LYS A 61 8.02 4.46 0.59
C LYS A 61 8.46 3.55 -0.55
N ILE A 62 7.55 3.27 -1.50
CA ILE A 62 7.86 2.57 -2.75
C ILE A 62 7.26 3.37 -3.91
N PRO A 63 7.87 3.32 -5.12
CA PRO A 63 7.33 4.02 -6.26
C PRO A 63 6.07 3.32 -6.79
N PHE A 64 4.93 4.01 -6.74
CA PHE A 64 3.72 3.62 -7.48
C PHE A 64 2.84 4.84 -7.75
N SER A 65 1.95 4.72 -8.72
CA SER A 65 0.95 5.73 -9.03
C SER A 65 -0.42 5.05 -9.14
N ALA A 66 -1.43 5.60 -8.49
CA ALA A 66 -2.80 5.11 -8.58
C ALA A 66 -3.29 4.99 -10.04
N ARG A 67 -2.87 5.94 -10.90
CA ARG A 67 -3.21 5.96 -12.33
C ARG A 67 -2.61 4.78 -13.09
N THR A 68 -1.31 4.52 -12.91
CA THR A 68 -0.61 3.45 -13.62
C THR A 68 -0.93 2.06 -13.07
N LEU A 69 -1.24 1.99 -11.78
CA LEU A 69 -1.68 0.77 -11.10
C LEU A 69 -3.05 0.30 -11.58
N GLY A 70 -3.92 1.24 -11.93
CA GLY A 70 -5.29 0.95 -12.27
C GLY A 70 -6.13 0.48 -11.08
N ALA A 71 -5.72 0.74 -9.84
CA ALA A 71 -6.49 0.35 -8.66
C ALA A 71 -7.85 1.06 -8.60
N ASP A 72 -8.88 0.31 -8.18
CA ASP A 72 -10.21 0.86 -7.92
C ASP A 72 -10.27 1.47 -6.51
N PHE A 73 -9.54 0.89 -5.55
CA PHE A 73 -9.42 1.42 -4.20
C PHE A 73 -7.98 1.33 -3.70
N ILE A 74 -7.55 2.36 -2.95
CA ILE A 74 -6.25 2.34 -2.26
C ILE A 74 -6.46 2.87 -0.85
N THR A 75 -6.10 2.09 0.17
CA THR A 75 -6.12 2.56 1.56
C THR A 75 -4.75 3.06 1.99
N LEU A 76 -4.77 4.18 2.73
CA LEU A 76 -3.59 4.86 3.25
C LEU A 76 -3.75 5.11 4.75
N SER A 77 -2.66 5.13 5.50
CA SER A 77 -2.64 5.50 6.91
C SER A 77 -1.60 6.57 7.20
N GLY A 78 -2.05 7.67 7.80
CA GLY A 78 -1.21 8.84 8.03
C GLY A 78 -0.03 8.59 8.98
N HIS A 79 -0.22 7.81 10.05
CA HIS A 79 0.84 7.57 11.03
C HIS A 79 2.08 6.86 10.47
N LYS A 80 1.96 6.15 9.37
CA LYS A 80 3.09 5.48 8.70
C LYS A 80 4.02 6.42 7.93
N ILE A 81 3.59 7.66 7.73
CA ILE A 81 4.38 8.72 7.08
C ILE A 81 4.67 9.91 8.00
N GLY A 82 4.37 9.78 9.31
CA GLY A 82 4.64 10.80 10.31
C GLY A 82 3.47 11.75 10.62
N ALA A 83 2.26 11.46 10.12
CA ALA A 83 1.04 12.19 10.50
C ALA A 83 0.52 11.74 11.88
N PRO A 84 -0.42 12.48 12.48
CA PRO A 84 -1.11 12.04 13.70
C PRO A 84 -1.78 10.67 13.53
N LYS A 85 -1.92 9.92 14.63
CA LYS A 85 -2.72 8.69 14.65
C LYS A 85 -4.20 8.99 14.46
N GLY A 86 -4.96 8.03 13.93
CA GLY A 86 -6.41 8.12 13.77
C GLY A 86 -6.85 8.78 12.46
N ILE A 87 -5.91 9.10 11.55
CA ILE A 87 -6.21 9.64 10.22
C ILE A 87 -5.66 8.71 9.13
N GLY A 88 -6.43 8.55 8.07
CA GLY A 88 -6.07 7.84 6.86
C GLY A 88 -6.86 8.37 5.68
N ALA A 89 -6.66 7.78 4.51
CA ALA A 89 -7.40 8.13 3.30
C ALA A 89 -7.76 6.88 2.52
N LEU A 90 -8.90 6.93 1.83
CA LEU A 90 -9.32 5.99 0.83
C LEU A 90 -9.34 6.68 -0.53
N TYR A 91 -8.48 6.26 -1.45
CA TYR A 91 -8.60 6.61 -2.85
C TYR A 91 -9.68 5.75 -3.50
N ILE A 92 -10.57 6.39 -4.25
CA ILE A 92 -11.61 5.73 -5.05
C ILE A 92 -11.36 6.09 -6.51
N GLY A 93 -11.07 5.08 -7.30
CA GLY A 93 -10.73 5.23 -8.71
C GLY A 93 -11.93 5.53 -9.61
N PRO A 94 -11.70 6.06 -10.82
CA PRO A 94 -12.78 6.51 -11.70
C PRO A 94 -13.68 5.38 -12.24
N ARG A 95 -13.25 4.13 -12.12
CA ARG A 95 -14.06 2.96 -12.48
C ARG A 95 -15.09 2.57 -11.43
N VAL A 96 -15.01 3.13 -10.23
CA VAL A 96 -15.99 2.90 -9.17
C VAL A 96 -17.12 3.90 -9.34
N ARG A 97 -18.28 3.43 -9.79
CA ARG A 97 -19.47 4.24 -9.96
C ARG A 97 -20.40 4.07 -8.77
N ASN A 98 -20.86 5.20 -8.20
CA ASN A 98 -21.85 5.23 -7.12
C ASN A 98 -21.46 4.35 -5.91
N PRO A 99 -20.30 4.53 -5.28
CA PRO A 99 -19.94 3.78 -4.09
C PRO A 99 -20.97 4.05 -2.98
N ARG A 100 -21.41 2.98 -2.30
CA ARG A 100 -22.35 3.12 -1.19
C ARG A 100 -21.58 3.41 0.10
N PRO A 101 -22.04 4.37 0.92
CA PRO A 101 -21.41 4.63 2.21
C PRO A 101 -21.59 3.44 3.16
N LEU A 102 -20.52 3.08 3.87
CA LEU A 102 -20.60 2.12 4.98
C LEU A 102 -21.31 2.72 6.20
N LEU A 103 -21.09 4.03 6.44
CA LEU A 103 -21.70 4.81 7.51
C LEU A 103 -22.55 5.93 6.89
N PRO A 104 -23.83 5.65 6.58
CA PRO A 104 -24.74 6.65 6.04
C PRO A 104 -25.07 7.71 7.09
N GLY A 105 -25.43 8.93 6.65
CA GLY A 105 -25.79 10.04 7.54
C GLY A 105 -25.68 11.38 6.84
N GLY A 106 -24.84 12.29 7.35
CA GLY A 106 -24.62 13.61 6.79
C GLY A 106 -23.86 13.60 5.46
N GLY A 107 -23.65 14.79 4.90
CA GLY A 107 -23.01 14.96 3.58
C GLY A 107 -21.48 14.98 3.59
N GLN A 108 -20.85 14.71 4.74
CA GLN A 108 -19.39 14.71 4.88
C GLN A 108 -18.73 13.69 3.95
N GLU A 109 -17.50 14.00 3.53
CA GLU A 109 -16.75 13.18 2.58
C GLU A 109 -17.58 12.83 1.32
N MET A 110 -18.26 13.83 0.76
CA MET A 110 -19.15 13.68 -0.40
C MET A 110 -20.29 12.67 -0.19
N GLY A 111 -20.76 12.52 1.07
CA GLY A 111 -21.80 11.56 1.44
C GLY A 111 -21.30 10.12 1.61
N LEU A 112 -20.01 9.86 1.51
CA LEU A 112 -19.44 8.52 1.59
C LEU A 112 -19.08 8.09 3.01
N ARG A 113 -18.85 9.05 3.91
CA ARG A 113 -18.52 8.79 5.30
C ARG A 113 -19.05 9.91 6.18
N SER A 114 -20.14 9.66 6.87
CA SER A 114 -20.77 10.62 7.78
C SER A 114 -19.92 10.87 9.04
N GLY A 115 -20.15 12.01 9.67
CA GLY A 115 -19.47 12.46 10.89
C GLY A 115 -18.58 13.66 10.63
N THR A 116 -18.49 14.57 11.60
CA THR A 116 -17.68 15.78 11.52
C THR A 116 -16.22 15.42 11.22
N GLU A 117 -15.65 16.08 10.24
CA GLU A 117 -14.29 15.86 9.79
C GLU A 117 -13.28 16.25 10.89
N ALA A 118 -12.29 15.40 11.12
CA ALA A 118 -11.20 15.64 12.07
C ALA A 118 -10.18 16.61 11.44
N THR A 119 -10.54 17.90 11.28
CA THR A 119 -9.80 18.89 10.50
C THR A 119 -8.34 19.05 10.94
N ALA A 120 -8.06 18.97 12.24
CA ALA A 120 -6.69 19.06 12.75
C ALA A 120 -5.84 17.86 12.27
N GLN A 121 -6.39 16.64 12.31
CA GLN A 121 -5.71 15.44 11.83
C GLN A 121 -5.54 15.46 10.30
N ILE A 122 -6.53 15.96 9.58
CA ILE A 122 -6.47 16.13 8.12
C ILE A 122 -5.34 17.10 7.76
N ALA A 123 -5.26 18.26 8.42
CA ALA A 123 -4.19 19.23 8.21
C ALA A 123 -2.81 18.64 8.55
N GLY A 124 -2.71 17.89 9.66
CA GLY A 124 -1.50 17.18 10.03
C GLY A 124 -1.09 16.12 9.02
N PHE A 125 -2.05 15.39 8.44
CA PHE A 125 -1.79 14.42 7.39
C PHE A 125 -1.31 15.11 6.10
N ALA A 126 -1.97 16.18 5.67
CA ALA A 126 -1.54 16.97 4.52
C ALA A 126 -0.10 17.49 4.69
N LYS A 127 0.23 18.03 5.87
CA LYS A 127 1.59 18.49 6.17
C LYS A 127 2.62 17.36 6.17
N ALA A 128 2.27 16.19 6.68
CA ALA A 128 3.16 15.02 6.64
C ALA A 128 3.43 14.56 5.19
N VAL A 129 2.40 14.59 4.32
CA VAL A 129 2.57 14.30 2.89
C VAL A 129 3.52 15.32 2.25
N GLU A 130 3.28 16.62 2.46
CA GLU A 130 4.14 17.69 1.93
C GLU A 130 5.61 17.49 2.34
N LEU A 131 5.86 17.33 3.64
CA LEU A 131 7.20 17.11 4.18
C LEU A 131 7.84 15.81 3.68
N ARG A 132 7.04 14.77 3.44
CA ARG A 132 7.54 13.49 2.94
C ARG A 132 7.88 13.56 1.45
N CYS A 133 7.07 14.28 0.66
CA CYS A 133 7.31 14.50 -0.77
C CYS A 133 8.53 15.39 -1.03
N ASP A 134 8.84 16.30 -0.12
CA ASP A 134 10.05 17.11 -0.20
C ASP A 134 11.29 16.19 -0.19
N HIS A 135 12.11 16.26 -1.26
CA HIS A 135 13.26 15.40 -1.46
C HIS A 135 12.97 13.88 -1.30
N LEU A 136 11.81 13.41 -1.79
CA LEU A 136 11.38 12.01 -1.62
C LEU A 136 12.40 11.01 -2.17
N GLU A 137 12.96 11.26 -3.34
CA GLU A 137 13.93 10.35 -3.98
C GLU A 137 15.20 10.20 -3.12
N ASP A 138 15.70 11.30 -2.55
CA ASP A 138 16.87 11.26 -1.65
C ASP A 138 16.58 10.47 -0.38
N LYS A 139 15.37 10.62 0.18
CA LYS A 139 14.94 9.86 1.37
C LYS A 139 14.81 8.37 1.07
N LEU A 140 14.27 8.01 -0.09
CA LEU A 140 14.16 6.62 -0.52
C LEU A 140 15.54 6.00 -0.76
N ARG A 141 16.43 6.74 -1.42
CA ARG A 141 17.82 6.31 -1.63
C ARG A 141 18.53 6.09 -0.29
N HIS A 142 18.44 7.03 0.65
CA HIS A 142 19.05 6.91 1.97
C HIS A 142 18.53 5.67 2.72
N MET A 143 17.22 5.40 2.70
CA MET A 143 16.67 4.18 3.30
C MET A 143 17.23 2.90 2.67
N ALA A 144 17.38 2.89 1.34
CA ALA A 144 17.96 1.75 0.63
C ALA A 144 19.44 1.54 0.98
N GLU A 145 20.23 2.62 1.10
CA GLU A 145 21.64 2.59 1.51
C GLU A 145 21.81 2.05 2.94
N VAL A 146 20.99 2.54 3.89
CA VAL A 146 20.99 2.05 5.27
C VAL A 146 20.61 0.58 5.35
N LYS A 147 19.60 0.17 4.58
CA LYS A 147 19.20 -1.25 4.50
C LYS A 147 20.33 -2.11 3.91
N ALA A 148 20.94 -1.67 2.81
CA ALA A 148 22.06 -2.40 2.19
C ALA A 148 23.23 -2.59 3.17
N TYR A 149 23.58 -1.55 3.92
CA TYR A 149 24.59 -1.64 4.98
C TYR A 149 24.19 -2.64 6.07
N ALA A 150 22.92 -2.59 6.53
CA ALA A 150 22.43 -3.55 7.53
C ALA A 150 22.47 -4.99 7.02
N VAL A 151 22.06 -5.23 5.76
CA VAL A 151 22.14 -6.55 5.11
C VAL A 151 23.60 -7.03 5.06
N GLU A 152 24.55 -6.20 4.64
CA GLU A 152 25.97 -6.53 4.62
C GLU A 152 26.49 -6.99 5.98
N LYS A 153 26.17 -6.23 7.04
CA LYS A 153 26.62 -6.56 8.40
C LYS A 153 25.95 -7.80 8.98
N LEU A 154 24.65 -7.96 8.76
CA LEU A 154 23.88 -9.08 9.28
C LEU A 154 24.23 -10.37 8.55
N SER A 155 24.52 -10.34 7.25
CA SER A 155 24.95 -11.52 6.49
C SER A 155 26.29 -12.12 6.94
N ALA A 156 27.07 -11.38 7.71
CA ALA A 156 28.29 -11.89 8.33
C ALA A 156 28.04 -12.71 9.61
N ILE A 157 26.82 -12.72 10.13
CA ILE A 157 26.45 -13.49 11.32
C ILE A 157 26.10 -14.91 10.89
N PRO A 158 26.75 -15.94 11.44
CA PRO A 158 26.44 -17.34 11.14
C PRO A 158 24.96 -17.67 11.43
N ASP A 159 24.36 -18.49 10.58
CA ASP A 159 22.99 -19.01 10.72
C ASP A 159 21.86 -17.97 10.63
N LEU A 160 22.17 -16.68 10.44
CA LEU A 160 21.16 -15.64 10.23
C LEU A 160 20.63 -15.69 8.79
N GLN A 161 19.31 -15.69 8.64
CA GLN A 161 18.64 -15.68 7.36
C GLN A 161 17.86 -14.36 7.17
N ILE A 162 17.94 -13.79 5.96
CA ILE A 162 17.11 -12.66 5.55
C ILE A 162 15.83 -13.23 4.94
N ILE A 163 14.68 -12.74 5.40
CA ILE A 163 13.36 -13.21 4.99
C ILE A 163 12.71 -12.19 4.03
N GLY A 164 12.02 -12.71 3.01
CA GLY A 164 11.32 -11.91 2.00
C GLY A 164 12.20 -11.54 0.80
N ASP A 165 11.62 -10.79 -0.15
CA ASP A 165 12.31 -10.39 -1.39
C ASP A 165 13.29 -9.21 -1.23
N GLY A 166 13.32 -8.63 -0.04
CA GLY A 166 14.22 -7.52 0.27
C GLY A 166 13.97 -6.20 -0.49
N LYS A 167 12.89 -6.06 -1.24
CA LYS A 167 12.69 -4.89 -2.13
C LYS A 167 12.19 -3.63 -1.42
N ALA A 168 11.37 -3.74 -0.37
CA ALA A 168 10.93 -2.56 0.37
C ALA A 168 12.11 -1.93 1.14
N PRO A 169 12.47 -0.67 0.88
CA PRO A 169 13.70 -0.08 1.44
C PRO A 169 13.63 0.17 2.95
N HIS A 170 12.44 0.18 3.54
CA HIS A 170 12.17 0.51 4.94
C HIS A 170 11.85 -0.72 5.81
N VAL A 171 11.92 -1.92 5.26
CA VAL A 171 11.65 -3.18 5.98
C VAL A 171 12.80 -4.14 5.77
N LEU A 172 13.30 -4.71 6.85
CA LEU A 172 14.27 -5.81 6.87
C LEU A 172 13.82 -6.81 7.92
N SER A 173 13.62 -8.05 7.51
CA SER A 173 13.27 -9.16 8.39
C SER A 173 14.38 -10.20 8.41
N VAL A 174 14.69 -10.69 9.58
CA VAL A 174 15.75 -11.69 9.82
C VAL A 174 15.30 -12.73 10.82
N SER A 175 15.79 -13.92 10.72
CA SER A 175 15.61 -15.01 11.68
C SER A 175 16.91 -15.74 11.94
#